data_75ba3159e1bb67449cf399ba29a2e51b
#
_entry.id   75ba3159e1bb67449cf399ba29a2e51b
#
_cell.length_a   1.000
_cell.length_b   1.000
_cell.length_c   1.000
_cell.angle_alpha   90.00
_cell.angle_beta   90.00
_cell.angle_gamma   90.00
#
_symmetry.space_group_name_H-M   'P 1'
#
loop_
_entity.id
_entity.type
_entity.pdbx_description
1 polymer ?
#
loop_
_entity_poly.entity_id
_entity_poly.type
_entity_poly.pdbx_seq_one_letter_code
_entity_poly.pdbx_strand_id
1 'polypeptide(L)'
;MSFKSKTEKILNVENLNFSWKDNHVLENVSISIPENQLIAILGVNGAGKSTLLKCINKILTPQSGNIEIISENISDLNLVQLSKKVSYVPQSVLTSFSMDVFDVVLLGRRPHIGWIINNSDRER
;
A
#
# COMPACT_ATOMS: atom_id res chain seq x y z
N MET A 1 -21.65 -23.48 -21.15
CA MET A 1 -20.89 -23.37 -19.87
C MET A 1 -20.21 -22.03 -19.86
N SER A 2 -20.71 -21.10 -19.07
CA SER A 2 -20.08 -19.77 -18.92
C SER A 2 -19.10 -19.83 -17.74
N PHE A 3 -17.80 -19.93 -18.03
CA PHE A 3 -16.78 -19.72 -17.03
C PHE A 3 -16.76 -18.21 -16.70
N LYS A 4 -17.52 -17.78 -15.70
CA LYS A 4 -17.25 -16.53 -15.02
C LYS A 4 -15.90 -16.70 -14.34
N SER A 5 -14.84 -16.23 -14.97
CA SER A 5 -13.57 -15.95 -14.31
C SER A 5 -13.90 -15.00 -13.15
N LYS A 6 -13.87 -15.52 -11.94
CA LYS A 6 -13.95 -14.71 -10.72
C LYS A 6 -12.63 -13.94 -10.68
N THR A 7 -12.62 -12.74 -11.25
CA THR A 7 -11.45 -11.87 -11.21
C THR A 7 -11.18 -11.59 -9.73
N GLU A 8 -10.11 -12.18 -9.21
CA GLU A 8 -9.76 -11.97 -7.80
C GLU A 8 -9.43 -10.50 -7.58
N LYS A 9 -9.93 -9.96 -6.49
CA LYS A 9 -9.67 -8.57 -6.10
C LYS A 9 -8.34 -8.55 -5.37
N ILE A 10 -7.38 -7.78 -5.88
CA ILE A 10 -6.10 -7.59 -5.20
C ILE A 10 -6.20 -6.58 -4.07
N LEU A 11 -7.06 -5.57 -4.24
CA LEU A 11 -7.35 -4.56 -3.23
C LEU A 11 -8.87 -4.33 -3.15
N ASN A 12 -9.39 -4.34 -1.94
CA ASN A 12 -10.76 -3.97 -1.65
C ASN A 12 -10.78 -2.97 -0.48
N VAL A 13 -11.34 -1.80 -0.72
CA VAL A 13 -11.55 -0.74 0.28
C VAL A 13 -13.04 -0.54 0.41
N GLU A 14 -13.57 -0.55 1.63
CA GLU A 14 -15.00 -0.43 1.90
C GLU A 14 -15.27 0.62 2.97
N ASN A 15 -16.12 1.59 2.64
CA ASN A 15 -16.64 2.62 3.54
C ASN A 15 -15.55 3.34 4.34
N LEU A 16 -14.40 3.62 3.70
CA LEU A 16 -13.24 4.21 4.35
C LEU A 16 -13.48 5.67 4.69
N ASN A 17 -13.26 6.02 5.96
CA ASN A 17 -13.37 7.38 6.45
C ASN A 17 -12.07 7.80 7.14
N PHE A 18 -11.58 8.99 6.78
CA PHE A 18 -10.39 9.58 7.38
C PHE A 18 -10.52 11.09 7.52
N SER A 19 -10.17 11.60 8.69
CA SER A 19 -10.17 13.03 9.01
C SER A 19 -8.86 13.43 9.70
N TRP A 20 -8.40 14.64 9.41
CA TRP A 20 -7.40 15.34 10.19
C TRP A 20 -8.12 16.27 11.17
N LYS A 21 -8.24 15.87 12.44
CA LYS A 21 -9.08 16.57 13.44
C LYS A 21 -10.50 16.72 12.88
N ASP A 22 -10.95 17.96 12.69
CA ASP A 22 -12.31 18.29 12.20
C ASP A 22 -12.39 18.36 10.66
N ASN A 23 -11.28 18.17 9.95
CA ASN A 23 -11.25 18.23 8.49
C ASN A 23 -11.43 16.83 7.89
N HIS A 24 -12.61 16.57 7.34
CA HIS A 24 -12.93 15.32 6.64
C HIS A 24 -12.19 15.28 5.30
N VAL A 25 -11.42 14.21 5.07
CA VAL A 25 -10.59 14.05 3.87
C VAL A 25 -11.04 12.86 3.03
N LEU A 26 -11.41 11.77 3.68
CA LEU A 26 -12.03 10.61 3.02
C LEU A 26 -13.39 10.39 3.66
N GLU A 27 -14.43 10.36 2.87
CA GLU A 27 -15.80 10.14 3.32
C GLU A 27 -16.41 8.98 2.54
N ASN A 28 -16.65 7.88 3.25
CA ASN A 28 -17.30 6.69 2.72
C ASN A 28 -16.69 6.19 1.38
N VAL A 29 -15.36 6.20 1.30
CA VAL A 29 -14.64 5.81 0.07
C VAL A 29 -14.64 4.30 -0.06
N SER A 30 -15.12 3.80 -1.21
CA SER A 30 -15.09 2.37 -1.54
C SER A 30 -14.50 2.17 -2.93
N ILE A 31 -13.47 1.30 -3.03
CA ILE A 31 -12.76 0.99 -4.26
C ILE A 31 -12.45 -0.49 -4.27
N SER A 32 -12.64 -1.12 -5.42
CA SER A 32 -12.27 -2.51 -5.64
C SER A 32 -11.38 -2.62 -6.87
N ILE A 33 -10.18 -3.14 -6.70
CA ILE A 33 -9.18 -3.27 -7.76
C ILE A 33 -8.94 -4.75 -8.04
N PRO A 34 -9.22 -5.23 -9.26
CA PRO A 34 -8.87 -6.58 -9.67
C PRO A 34 -7.35 -6.73 -9.92
N GLU A 35 -6.89 -7.95 -10.00
CA GLU A 35 -5.51 -8.26 -10.34
C GLU A 35 -5.11 -7.78 -11.74
N ASN A 36 -3.81 -7.57 -11.93
CA ASN A 36 -3.20 -7.24 -13.22
C ASN A 36 -3.76 -5.96 -13.87
N GLN A 37 -4.13 -4.97 -13.06
CA GLN A 37 -4.64 -3.68 -13.51
C GLN A 37 -3.68 -2.54 -13.17
N LEU A 38 -3.54 -1.59 -14.08
CA LEU A 38 -2.98 -0.27 -13.81
C LEU A 38 -4.12 0.70 -13.53
N ILE A 39 -4.16 1.23 -12.31
CA ILE A 39 -5.21 2.15 -11.87
C ILE A 39 -4.64 3.54 -11.65
N ALA A 40 -5.29 4.55 -12.20
CA ALA A 40 -4.98 5.96 -11.94
C ALA A 40 -6.06 6.59 -11.05
N ILE A 41 -5.63 7.26 -9.98
CA ILE A 41 -6.51 8.05 -9.10
C ILE A 41 -6.34 9.51 -9.48
N LEU A 42 -7.37 10.11 -10.09
CA LEU A 42 -7.38 11.49 -10.55
C LEU A 42 -8.20 12.36 -9.61
N GLY A 43 -7.85 13.63 -9.52
CA GLY A 43 -8.56 14.61 -8.70
C GLY A 43 -7.70 15.85 -8.42
N VAL A 44 -8.34 16.92 -7.99
CA VAL A 44 -7.68 18.18 -7.60
C VAL A 44 -6.72 18.00 -6.43
N ASN A 45 -5.84 18.96 -6.21
CA ASN A 45 -4.97 18.95 -5.03
C ASN A 45 -5.82 19.06 -3.77
N GLY A 46 -5.48 18.28 -2.76
CA GLY A 46 -6.27 18.19 -1.53
C GLY A 46 -7.43 17.20 -1.54
N ALA A 47 -7.76 16.56 -2.67
CA ALA A 47 -8.87 15.59 -2.77
C ALA A 47 -8.65 14.25 -2.02
N GLY A 48 -7.63 14.11 -1.17
CA GLY A 48 -7.43 12.91 -0.36
C GLY A 48 -6.67 11.77 -1.03
N LYS A 49 -6.20 11.91 -2.29
CA LYS A 49 -5.51 10.85 -3.03
C LYS A 49 -4.33 10.24 -2.26
N SER A 50 -3.42 11.09 -1.78
CA SER A 50 -2.26 10.65 -1.00
C SER A 50 -2.66 10.10 0.37
N THR A 51 -3.73 10.61 0.95
CA THR A 51 -4.29 10.11 2.22
C THR A 51 -4.81 8.69 2.05
N LEU A 52 -5.56 8.43 0.98
CA LEU A 52 -6.05 7.09 0.65
C LEU A 52 -4.88 6.10 0.49
N LEU A 53 -3.85 6.45 -0.30
CA LEU A 53 -2.67 5.61 -0.47
C LEU A 53 -1.94 5.35 0.85
N LYS A 54 -1.85 6.35 1.72
CA LYS A 54 -1.24 6.20 3.06
C LYS A 54 -2.07 5.31 3.99
N CYS A 55 -3.40 5.34 3.89
CA CYS A 55 -4.27 4.41 4.62
C CYS A 55 -4.08 2.97 4.13
N ILE A 56 -4.03 2.74 2.81
CA ILE A 56 -3.78 1.42 2.22
C ILE A 56 -2.44 0.85 2.67
N ASN A 57 -1.42 1.69 2.82
CA ASN A 57 -0.09 1.29 3.28
C ASN A 57 0.07 1.27 4.81
N LYS A 58 -1.03 1.45 5.57
CA LYS A 58 -1.00 1.46 7.05
C LYS A 58 -0.07 2.54 7.63
N ILE A 59 0.24 3.58 6.85
CA ILE A 59 0.97 4.79 7.30
C ILE A 59 0.03 5.69 8.10
N LEU A 60 -1.25 5.73 7.70
CA LEU A 60 -2.33 6.41 8.41
C LEU A 60 -3.39 5.39 8.82
N THR A 61 -3.94 5.56 10.01
CA THR A 61 -5.03 4.72 10.51
C THR A 61 -6.36 5.43 10.27
N PRO A 62 -7.27 4.87 9.44
CA PRO A 62 -8.59 5.45 9.23
C PRO A 62 -9.45 5.35 10.48
N GLN A 63 -10.43 6.24 10.61
CA GLN A 63 -11.41 6.21 11.71
C GLN A 63 -12.40 5.07 11.57
N SER A 64 -12.76 4.71 10.32
CA SER A 64 -13.64 3.58 10.04
C SER A 64 -13.45 3.08 8.62
N GLY A 65 -14.04 1.94 8.32
CA GLY A 65 -13.95 1.27 7.03
C GLY A 65 -13.03 0.06 7.10
N ASN A 66 -12.98 -0.67 6.00
CA ASN A 66 -12.20 -1.90 5.86
C ASN A 66 -11.26 -1.80 4.65
N ILE A 67 -10.07 -2.32 4.79
CA ILE A 67 -9.11 -2.45 3.68
C ILE A 67 -8.59 -3.88 3.66
N GLU A 68 -8.78 -4.54 2.53
CA GLU A 68 -8.29 -5.90 2.29
C GLU A 68 -7.31 -5.91 1.13
N ILE A 69 -6.21 -6.64 1.30
CA ILE A 69 -5.20 -6.87 0.27
C ILE A 69 -5.02 -8.38 0.13
N ILE A 70 -5.26 -8.88 -1.09
CA ILE A 70 -5.21 -10.32 -1.40
C ILE A 70 -6.10 -11.10 -0.40
N SER A 71 -7.34 -10.62 -0.21
CA SER A 71 -8.35 -11.21 0.69
C SER A 71 -7.96 -11.27 2.17
N GLU A 72 -6.94 -10.51 2.59
CA GLU A 72 -6.54 -10.37 3.99
C GLU A 72 -6.76 -8.94 4.46
N ASN A 73 -7.39 -8.77 5.63
CA ASN A 73 -7.59 -7.46 6.23
C ASN A 73 -6.24 -6.89 6.68
N ILE A 74 -5.94 -5.64 6.28
CA ILE A 74 -4.66 -5.02 6.65
C ILE A 74 -4.53 -4.78 8.16
N SER A 75 -5.64 -4.67 8.90
CA SER A 75 -5.61 -4.55 10.37
C SER A 75 -4.98 -5.77 11.04
N ASP A 76 -5.17 -6.96 10.48
CA ASP A 76 -4.67 -8.21 11.02
C ASP A 76 -3.18 -8.46 10.66
N LEU A 77 -2.66 -7.71 9.69
CA LEU A 77 -1.28 -7.83 9.24
C LEU A 77 -0.37 -6.92 10.07
N ASN A 78 0.78 -7.42 10.47
CA ASN A 78 1.85 -6.54 10.95
C ASN A 78 2.55 -5.84 9.77
N LEU A 79 3.38 -4.81 10.06
CA LEU A 79 4.01 -4.01 9.01
C LEU A 79 4.93 -4.83 8.09
N VAL A 80 5.61 -5.85 8.62
CA VAL A 80 6.49 -6.72 7.82
C VAL A 80 5.67 -7.61 6.88
N GLN A 81 4.54 -8.14 7.34
CA GLN A 81 3.63 -8.92 6.51
C GLN A 81 3.02 -8.06 5.40
N LEU A 82 2.59 -6.85 5.73
CA LEU A 82 2.03 -5.91 4.75
C LEU A 82 3.07 -5.50 3.71
N SER A 83 4.30 -5.17 4.12
CA SER A 83 5.37 -4.74 3.21
C SER A 83 5.85 -5.82 2.23
N LYS A 84 5.54 -7.08 2.49
CA LYS A 84 5.75 -8.18 1.52
C LYS A 84 4.69 -8.21 0.43
N LYS A 85 3.54 -7.57 0.64
CA LYS A 85 2.39 -7.56 -0.27
C LYS A 85 2.26 -6.24 -1.03
N VAL A 86 2.68 -5.13 -0.42
CA VAL A 86 2.50 -3.77 -0.94
C VAL A 86 3.80 -2.99 -0.84
N SER A 87 4.13 -2.27 -1.90
CA SER A 87 5.18 -1.26 -1.90
C SER A 87 4.59 0.14 -2.11
N TYR A 88 5.24 1.15 -1.54
CA TYR A 88 4.83 2.54 -1.66
C TYR A 88 6.00 3.39 -2.12
N VAL A 89 5.81 4.12 -3.22
CA VAL A 89 6.76 5.10 -3.72
C VAL A 89 6.22 6.49 -3.41
N PRO A 90 6.82 7.24 -2.47
CA PRO A 90 6.37 8.58 -2.14
C PRO A 90 6.69 9.57 -3.26
N GLN A 91 5.93 10.67 -3.32
CA GLN A 91 6.13 11.75 -4.30
C GLN A 91 7.50 12.43 -4.14
N SER A 92 8.01 12.53 -2.92
CA SER A 92 9.32 13.09 -2.62
C SER A 92 9.99 12.23 -1.56
N VAL A 93 11.26 11.93 -1.78
CA VAL A 93 12.13 11.29 -0.80
C VAL A 93 13.10 12.38 -0.31
N LEU A 94 12.95 12.77 0.97
CA LEU A 94 13.96 13.60 1.63
C LEU A 94 15.15 12.69 1.95
N THR A 95 16.07 12.59 1.00
CA THR A 95 17.34 11.90 1.23
C THR A 95 18.26 12.86 1.98
N SER A 96 18.28 12.76 3.31
CA SER A 96 19.26 13.43 4.15
C SER A 96 20.65 12.81 4.03
N PHE A 97 20.77 11.68 3.34
CA PHE A 97 22.01 10.96 3.11
C PHE A 97 22.12 10.64 1.62
N SER A 98 23.32 10.80 1.06
CA SER A 98 23.64 10.29 -0.27
C SER A 98 23.72 8.76 -0.18
N MET A 99 22.66 8.10 -0.64
CA MET A 99 22.64 6.65 -0.80
C MET A 99 22.92 6.29 -2.24
N ASP A 100 23.69 5.25 -2.47
CA ASP A 100 23.85 4.68 -3.79
C ASP A 100 22.52 4.06 -4.27
N VAL A 101 22.30 4.07 -5.60
CA VAL A 101 21.11 3.47 -6.23
C VAL A 101 20.93 2.01 -5.80
N PHE A 102 22.03 1.27 -5.69
CA PHE A 102 22.03 -0.11 -5.22
C PHE A 102 21.47 -0.24 -3.79
N ASP A 103 21.88 0.63 -2.88
CA ASP A 103 21.40 0.63 -1.48
C ASP A 103 19.91 0.98 -1.40
N VAL A 104 19.44 1.92 -2.22
CA VAL A 104 18.01 2.28 -2.29
C VAL A 104 17.18 1.09 -2.76
N VAL A 105 17.65 0.35 -3.78
CA VAL A 105 16.96 -0.84 -4.26
C VAL A 105 16.97 -1.96 -3.23
N LEU A 106 18.08 -2.15 -2.52
CA LEU A 106 18.17 -3.13 -1.43
C LEU A 106 17.23 -2.85 -0.27
N LEU A 107 16.94 -1.57 0.04
CA LEU A 107 15.94 -1.22 1.05
C LEU A 107 14.57 -1.82 0.73
N GLY A 108 14.17 -1.88 -0.53
CA GLY A 108 12.92 -2.51 -0.95
C GLY A 108 12.85 -4.01 -0.66
N ARG A 109 13.99 -4.69 -0.53
CA ARG A 109 14.07 -6.12 -0.19
C ARG A 109 14.10 -6.41 1.32
N ARG A 110 14.25 -5.40 2.15
CA ARG A 110 14.34 -5.55 3.63
C ARG A 110 13.26 -6.45 4.23
N PRO A 111 11.98 -6.39 3.82
CA PRO A 111 10.95 -7.26 4.37
C PRO A 111 11.14 -8.76 4.07
N HIS A 112 11.92 -9.07 3.03
CA HIS A 112 12.17 -10.44 2.54
C HIS A 112 13.50 -11.01 3.04
N ILE A 113 14.38 -10.18 3.61
CA ILE A 113 15.71 -10.54 4.10
C ILE A 113 15.64 -10.70 5.62
N GLY A 114 16.15 -11.81 6.15
CA GLY A 114 16.31 -12.01 7.60
C GLY A 114 17.36 -11.06 8.19
N TRP A 115 17.50 -11.07 9.52
CA TRP A 115 18.49 -10.25 10.25
C TRP A 115 19.95 -10.56 9.86
N ILE A 116 20.20 -11.75 9.27
CA ILE A 116 21.52 -12.19 8.79
C ILE A 116 21.44 -12.22 7.26
N ILE A 117 22.18 -11.32 6.61
CA ILE A 117 22.33 -11.31 5.15
C ILE A 117 23.23 -12.50 4.79
N ASN A 118 22.67 -13.55 4.22
CA ASN A 118 23.44 -14.64 3.63
C ASN A 118 23.90 -14.24 2.22
N ASN A 119 25.07 -14.74 1.79
CA ASN A 119 25.61 -14.46 0.47
C ASN A 119 24.65 -14.79 -0.70
N SER A 120 23.71 -15.73 -0.49
CA SER A 120 22.66 -16.05 -1.47
C SER A 120 21.64 -14.92 -1.69
N ASP A 121 21.57 -13.92 -0.80
CA ASP A 121 20.67 -12.77 -0.94
C ASP A 121 21.27 -11.67 -1.84
N ARG A 122 22.56 -11.78 -2.20
CA ARG A 122 23.27 -10.84 -3.09
C ARG A 122 23.19 -11.22 -4.56
N GLU A 123 22.84 -12.46 -4.88
CA GLU A 123 22.87 -13.02 -6.22
C GLU A 123 21.49 -13.09 -6.91
N ARG A 124 20.45 -12.58 -6.29
CA ARG A 124 19.08 -12.52 -6.81
C ARG A 124 18.61 -11.09 -6.87
#